data_2c2c6af6fba54978918ff79b3c1014df
#
_entry.id   2c2c6af6fba54978918ff79b3c1014df
#
_cell.length_a   1.000
_cell.length_b   1.000
_cell.length_c   1.000
_cell.angle_alpha   90.00
_cell.angle_beta   90.00
_cell.angle_gamma   90.00
#
_symmetry.space_group_name_H-M   'P 1'
#
loop_
_entity.id
_entity.type
_entity.pdbx_description
1 polymer ?
#
loop_
_entity_poly.entity_id
_entity_poly.type
_entity_poly.pdbx_seq_one_letter_code
_entity_poly.pdbx_strand_id
1 'polypeptide(L)'
;ARKIIEVGVGRSPYTLLQLRFLLPNAEIIATDIDPEAVRELSEIGVKSLVDDIFEPNERVYEGADLIYSIRPPSEIIPRLAELGSRIGADILIIPLSEDAYFSNLSGWERIVENGLIVYLLRKSRR
;
A
#
# COMPACT_ATOMS: atom_id res chain seq x y z
N ALA A 1 6.10 8.22 -15.80
CA ALA A 1 6.39 7.03 -14.97
C ALA A 1 5.52 7.03 -13.73
N ARG A 2 5.10 5.85 -13.30
CA ARG A 2 4.29 5.70 -12.11
C ARG A 2 5.14 5.20 -10.97
N LYS A 3 4.77 5.59 -9.76
CA LYS A 3 5.40 5.09 -8.53
C LYS A 3 4.31 4.49 -7.65
N ILE A 4 4.48 3.21 -7.31
CA ILE A 4 3.51 2.45 -6.54
C ILE A 4 4.22 1.84 -5.34
N ILE A 5 3.62 1.95 -4.16
CA ILE A 5 4.25 1.47 -2.94
C ILE A 5 3.29 0.54 -2.20
N GLU A 6 3.76 -0.66 -1.87
CA GLU A 6 3.04 -1.57 -0.98
C GLU A 6 3.53 -1.38 0.45
N VAL A 7 2.60 -1.13 1.36
CA VAL A 7 2.90 -0.98 2.79
C VAL A 7 2.56 -2.28 3.52
N GLY A 8 3.51 -2.77 4.31
CA GLY A 8 3.31 -3.98 5.09
C GLY A 8 3.33 -5.24 4.24
N VAL A 9 4.31 -5.34 3.36
CA VAL A 9 4.37 -6.44 2.38
C VAL A 9 4.57 -7.80 3.04
N GLY A 10 5.21 -7.85 4.20
CA GLY A 10 5.48 -9.09 4.90
C GLY A 10 6.35 -10.04 4.10
N ARG A 11 5.98 -11.32 4.10
CA ARG A 11 6.76 -12.37 3.43
C ARG A 11 6.05 -12.94 2.20
N SER A 12 4.98 -12.28 1.72
CA SER A 12 4.20 -12.75 0.58
C SER A 12 4.12 -11.66 -0.48
N PRO A 13 5.16 -11.51 -1.32
CA PRO A 13 5.23 -10.42 -2.28
C PRO A 13 4.53 -10.71 -3.61
N TYR A 14 3.55 -11.60 -3.63
CA TYR A 14 2.95 -12.06 -4.90
C TYR A 14 2.32 -10.92 -5.70
N THR A 15 1.56 -10.06 -5.05
CA THR A 15 0.91 -8.95 -5.75
C THR A 15 1.95 -7.98 -6.31
N LEU A 16 2.96 -7.67 -5.51
CA LEU A 16 4.02 -6.77 -5.93
C LEU A 16 4.78 -7.31 -7.14
N LEU A 17 5.08 -8.61 -7.14
CA LEU A 17 5.79 -9.25 -8.25
C LEU A 17 4.94 -9.26 -9.52
N GLN A 18 3.63 -9.48 -9.39
CA GLN A 18 2.72 -9.41 -10.52
C GLN A 18 2.65 -7.99 -11.08
N LEU A 19 2.61 -6.98 -10.22
CA LEU A 19 2.59 -5.59 -10.67
C LEU A 19 3.87 -5.23 -11.41
N ARG A 20 5.01 -5.71 -10.95
CA ARG A 20 6.29 -5.50 -11.66
C ARG A 20 6.26 -6.08 -13.06
N PHE A 21 5.67 -7.24 -13.19
CA PHE A 21 5.53 -7.91 -14.49
C PHE A 21 4.58 -7.14 -15.42
N LEU A 22 3.42 -6.71 -14.88
CA LEU A 22 2.39 -6.05 -15.67
C LEU A 22 2.73 -4.60 -15.99
N LEU A 23 3.51 -3.95 -15.13
CA LEU A 23 3.84 -2.52 -15.24
C LEU A 23 5.36 -2.34 -15.23
N PRO A 24 6.05 -2.79 -16.29
CA PRO A 24 7.52 -2.81 -16.28
C PRO A 24 8.16 -1.42 -16.22
N ASN A 25 7.41 -0.38 -16.56
CA ASN A 25 7.93 1.00 -16.53
C ASN A 25 7.60 1.72 -15.23
N ALA A 26 6.89 1.08 -14.30
CA ALA A 26 6.56 1.68 -13.01
C ALA A 26 7.66 1.39 -11.99
N GLU A 27 7.87 2.35 -11.11
CA GLU A 27 8.70 2.12 -9.93
C GLU A 27 7.83 1.51 -8.84
N ILE A 28 8.14 0.28 -8.42
CA ILE A 28 7.34 -0.43 -7.43
C ILE A 28 8.22 -0.74 -6.22
N ILE A 29 7.81 -0.27 -5.05
CA ILE A 29 8.59 -0.32 -3.83
C ILE A 29 7.75 -0.98 -2.74
N ALA A 30 8.40 -1.79 -1.91
CA ALA A 30 7.78 -2.36 -0.73
C ALA A 30 8.32 -1.68 0.52
N THR A 31 7.46 -1.44 1.50
CA THR A 31 7.90 -1.02 2.84
C THR A 31 7.36 -1.99 3.87
N ASP A 32 8.12 -2.17 4.94
CA ASP A 32 7.71 -2.98 6.07
C ASP A 32 8.48 -2.53 7.30
N ILE A 33 7.87 -2.66 8.47
CA ILE A 33 8.56 -2.31 9.72
C ILE A 33 9.58 -3.38 10.11
N ASP A 34 9.43 -4.60 9.60
CA ASP A 34 10.30 -5.73 9.92
C ASP A 34 11.54 -5.72 9.02
N PRO A 35 12.73 -5.44 9.57
CA PRO A 35 13.97 -5.43 8.76
C PRO A 35 14.27 -6.78 8.11
N GLU A 36 13.84 -7.88 8.72
CA GLU A 36 14.07 -9.21 8.19
C GLU A 36 13.26 -9.43 6.91
N ALA A 37 11.99 -9.01 6.89
CA ALA A 37 11.17 -9.07 5.70
C ALA A 37 11.76 -8.24 4.57
N VAL A 38 12.22 -7.02 4.89
CA VAL A 38 12.85 -6.14 3.90
C VAL A 38 14.13 -6.77 3.35
N ARG A 39 14.95 -7.38 4.20
CA ARG A 39 16.18 -8.04 3.77
C ARG A 39 15.87 -9.18 2.79
N GLU A 40 14.90 -10.02 3.13
CA GLU A 40 14.51 -11.15 2.27
C GLU A 40 14.00 -10.67 0.92
N LEU A 41 13.20 -9.62 0.90
CA LEU A 41 12.70 -9.05 -0.35
C LEU A 41 13.81 -8.46 -1.20
N SER A 42 14.76 -7.78 -0.56
CA SER A 42 15.92 -7.23 -1.28
C SER A 42 16.74 -8.33 -1.93
N GLU A 43 16.86 -9.48 -1.27
CA GLU A 43 17.61 -10.62 -1.81
C GLU A 43 17.00 -11.19 -3.07
N ILE A 44 15.69 -11.08 -3.24
CA ILE A 44 15.02 -11.54 -4.47
C ILE A 44 14.80 -10.41 -5.47
N GLY A 45 15.48 -9.29 -5.28
CA GLY A 45 15.46 -8.19 -6.25
C GLY A 45 14.29 -7.22 -6.12
N VAL A 46 13.55 -7.26 -5.03
CA VAL A 46 12.47 -6.32 -4.77
C VAL A 46 13.06 -5.07 -4.10
N LYS A 47 12.78 -3.90 -4.65
CA LYS A 47 13.16 -2.64 -4.00
C LYS A 47 12.32 -2.49 -2.74
N SER A 48 12.97 -2.55 -1.60
CA SER A 48 12.27 -2.55 -0.32
C SER A 48 13.00 -1.73 0.72
N LEU A 49 12.26 -1.11 1.62
CA LEU A 49 12.78 -0.20 2.63
C LEU A 49 12.08 -0.46 3.96
N VAL A 50 12.84 -0.37 5.04
CA VAL A 50 12.24 -0.40 6.39
C VAL A 50 11.57 0.93 6.64
N ASP A 51 10.29 0.89 7.01
CA ASP A 51 9.55 2.10 7.36
C ASP A 51 8.38 1.73 8.29
N ASP A 52 8.08 2.64 9.20
CA ASP A 52 6.98 2.49 10.17
C ASP A 52 5.85 3.41 9.76
N ILE A 53 4.70 2.83 9.41
CA ILE A 53 3.53 3.62 8.97
C ILE A 53 3.01 4.57 10.06
N PHE A 54 3.33 4.33 11.34
CA PHE A 54 2.97 5.24 12.42
C PHE A 54 3.90 6.45 12.52
N GLU A 55 5.12 6.33 11.99
CA GLU A 55 6.10 7.42 11.91
C GLU A 55 6.80 7.32 10.56
N PRO A 56 6.08 7.58 9.45
CA PRO A 56 6.64 7.32 8.14
C PRO A 56 7.71 8.34 7.75
N ASN A 57 8.73 7.84 7.06
CA ASN A 57 9.67 8.71 6.37
C ASN A 57 9.01 9.14 5.06
N GLU A 58 8.45 10.33 5.03
CA GLU A 58 7.64 10.79 3.89
C GLU A 58 8.44 10.86 2.59
N ARG A 59 9.76 10.98 2.67
CA ARG A 59 10.61 10.97 1.47
C ARG A 59 10.51 9.67 0.68
N VAL A 60 10.27 8.57 1.38
CA VAL A 60 10.09 7.26 0.73
C VAL A 60 8.89 7.29 -0.22
N TYR A 61 7.86 8.03 0.17
CA TYR A 61 6.57 8.05 -0.53
C TYR A 61 6.41 9.21 -1.51
N GLU A 62 7.34 10.15 -1.53
CA GLU A 62 7.25 11.31 -2.42
C GLU A 62 7.09 10.87 -3.87
N GLY A 63 6.14 11.49 -4.57
CA GLY A 63 5.85 11.18 -5.96
C GLY A 63 5.05 9.91 -6.18
N ALA A 64 4.62 9.23 -5.11
CA ALA A 64 3.79 8.04 -5.27
C ALA A 64 2.43 8.41 -5.84
N ASP A 65 1.99 7.63 -6.81
CA ASP A 65 0.66 7.74 -7.40
C ASP A 65 -0.35 6.89 -6.64
N LEU A 66 0.11 5.75 -6.15
CA LEU A 66 -0.72 4.78 -5.42
C LEU A 66 0.07 4.17 -4.28
N ILE A 67 -0.55 4.11 -3.13
CA ILE A 67 -0.05 3.38 -1.96
C ILE A 67 -1.10 2.33 -1.64
N TYR A 68 -0.70 1.07 -1.54
CA TYR A 68 -1.66 0.03 -1.23
C TYR A 68 -1.17 -0.89 -0.11
N SER A 69 -2.12 -1.58 0.51
CA SER A 69 -1.81 -2.56 1.55
C SER A 69 -2.77 -3.73 1.45
N ILE A 70 -2.24 -4.94 1.62
CA ILE A 70 -3.03 -6.16 1.52
C ILE A 70 -3.27 -6.67 2.93
N ARG A 71 -4.54 -6.84 3.27
CA ARG A 71 -5.00 -7.32 4.58
C ARG A 71 -4.35 -6.56 5.74
N PRO A 72 -4.38 -5.21 5.69
CA PRO A 72 -3.77 -4.43 6.76
C PRO A 72 -4.56 -4.59 8.06
N PRO A 73 -3.88 -4.52 9.21
CA PRO A 73 -4.60 -4.36 10.47
C PRO A 73 -5.41 -3.08 10.46
N SER A 74 -6.57 -3.09 11.11
CA SER A 74 -7.48 -1.94 11.06
C SER A 74 -6.85 -0.65 11.59
N GLU A 75 -5.93 -0.75 12.56
CA GLU A 75 -5.31 0.43 13.16
C GLU A 75 -4.39 1.19 12.21
N ILE A 76 -3.91 0.57 11.13
CA ILE A 76 -3.06 1.29 10.17
C ILE A 76 -3.86 2.00 9.08
N ILE A 77 -5.13 1.70 8.93
CA ILE A 77 -5.95 2.30 7.87
C ILE A 77 -6.01 3.82 7.98
N PRO A 78 -6.27 4.42 9.16
CA PRO A 78 -6.22 5.88 9.27
C PRO A 78 -4.84 6.46 8.97
N ARG A 79 -3.78 5.71 9.27
CA ARG A 79 -2.41 6.16 8.99
C ARG A 79 -2.13 6.17 7.50
N LEU A 80 -2.63 5.17 6.78
CA LEU A 80 -2.53 5.15 5.32
C LEU A 80 -3.26 6.34 4.70
N ALA A 81 -4.47 6.63 5.19
CA ALA A 81 -5.24 7.77 4.71
C ALA A 81 -4.51 9.10 4.95
N GLU A 82 -3.93 9.28 6.12
CA GLU A 82 -3.16 10.48 6.44
C GLU A 82 -1.95 10.62 5.51
N LEU A 83 -1.23 9.53 5.30
CA LEU A 83 -0.05 9.53 4.44
C LEU A 83 -0.44 9.88 3.00
N GLY A 84 -1.50 9.26 2.49
CA GLY A 84 -1.99 9.54 1.15
C GLY A 84 -2.38 11.00 0.96
N SER A 85 -3.01 11.59 1.97
CA SER A 85 -3.38 13.00 1.94
C SER A 85 -2.15 13.91 1.86
N ARG A 86 -1.10 13.61 2.62
CA ARG A 86 0.12 14.42 2.63
C ARG A 86 0.91 14.28 1.34
N ILE A 87 0.97 13.06 0.81
CA ILE A 87 1.77 12.75 -0.38
C ILE A 87 1.02 13.12 -1.66
N GLY A 88 -0.30 13.10 -1.63
CA GLY A 88 -1.13 13.28 -2.82
C GLY A 88 -1.28 12.00 -3.62
N ALA A 89 -1.36 10.87 -2.94
CA ALA A 89 -1.51 9.56 -3.55
C ALA A 89 -2.89 8.99 -3.28
N ASP A 90 -3.38 8.16 -4.21
CA ASP A 90 -4.54 7.33 -3.95
C ASP A 90 -4.13 6.19 -3.03
N ILE A 91 -5.05 5.76 -2.17
CA ILE A 91 -4.82 4.64 -1.25
C ILE A 91 -5.78 3.51 -1.59
N LEU A 92 -5.25 2.29 -1.69
CA LEU A 92 -6.05 1.11 -1.95
C LEU A 92 -5.76 0.06 -0.88
N ILE A 93 -6.80 -0.55 -0.35
CA ILE A 93 -6.62 -1.68 0.57
C ILE A 93 -7.42 -2.87 0.08
N ILE A 94 -6.85 -4.05 0.28
CA ILE A 94 -7.53 -5.33 0.08
C ILE A 94 -7.78 -5.89 1.47
N PRO A 95 -9.04 -5.92 1.93
CA PRO A 95 -9.31 -6.26 3.32
C PRO A 95 -9.16 -7.76 3.59
N LEU A 96 -8.86 -8.10 4.84
CA LEU A 96 -8.90 -9.48 5.32
C LEU A 96 -10.34 -9.98 5.32
N SER A 97 -11.25 -9.15 5.81
CA SER A 97 -12.67 -9.40 5.85
C SER A 97 -13.37 -8.05 5.77
N GLU A 98 -14.45 -7.99 5.02
CA GLU A 98 -15.21 -6.75 4.86
C GLU A 98 -15.66 -6.17 6.20
N ASP A 99 -16.12 -7.06 7.10
CA ASP A 99 -16.64 -6.63 8.40
C ASP A 99 -15.57 -6.07 9.33
N ALA A 100 -14.33 -6.51 9.17
CA ALA A 100 -13.24 -6.13 10.08
C ALA A 100 -12.93 -4.63 10.06
N TYR A 101 -13.24 -3.95 8.97
CA TYR A 101 -12.86 -2.55 8.78
C TYR A 101 -14.03 -1.58 8.76
N PHE A 102 -15.22 -2.04 9.06
CA PHE A 102 -16.44 -1.29 8.85
C PHE A 102 -16.38 0.12 9.43
N SER A 103 -15.89 0.26 10.65
CA SER A 103 -15.85 1.56 11.32
C SER A 103 -14.78 2.52 10.75
N ASN A 104 -13.82 2.00 9.99
CA ASN A 104 -12.68 2.79 9.51
C ASN A 104 -12.79 3.19 8.03
N LEU A 105 -13.87 2.80 7.37
CA LEU A 105 -13.96 2.93 5.92
C LEU A 105 -14.94 4.01 5.44
N SER A 106 -15.34 4.91 6.33
CA SER A 106 -16.15 6.05 5.94
C SER A 106 -15.38 6.93 4.96
N GLY A 107 -15.99 7.25 3.82
CA GLY A 107 -15.35 8.05 2.78
C GLY A 107 -14.57 7.24 1.75
N TRP A 108 -14.40 5.95 1.95
CA TRP A 108 -13.75 5.08 0.99
C TRP A 108 -14.76 4.53 -0.02
N GLU A 109 -14.29 4.34 -1.23
CA GLU A 109 -15.09 3.74 -2.30
C GLU A 109 -14.91 2.23 -2.26
N ARG A 110 -16.03 1.48 -2.21
CA ARG A 110 -16.00 0.02 -2.24
C ARG A 110 -16.13 -0.44 -3.68
N ILE A 111 -15.16 -1.21 -4.14
CA ILE A 111 -15.13 -1.71 -5.51
C ILE A 111 -15.13 -3.24 -5.48
N VAL A 112 -16.05 -3.85 -6.24
CA VAL A 112 -16.13 -5.31 -6.38
C VAL A 112 -15.84 -5.65 -7.82
N GLU A 113 -14.83 -6.51 -8.03
CA GLU A 113 -14.41 -6.93 -9.37
C GLU A 113 -14.06 -8.40 -9.33
N ASN A 114 -14.77 -9.23 -10.10
CA ASN A 114 -14.50 -10.67 -10.18
C ASN A 114 -14.42 -11.36 -8.81
N GLY A 115 -15.31 -10.97 -7.87
CA GLY A 115 -15.33 -11.52 -6.53
C GLY A 115 -14.30 -10.94 -5.58
N LEU A 116 -13.44 -10.06 -6.05
CA LEU A 116 -12.46 -9.37 -5.20
C LEU A 116 -13.07 -8.05 -4.73
N ILE A 117 -12.97 -7.79 -3.43
CA ILE A 117 -13.43 -6.54 -2.83
C ILE A 117 -12.20 -5.71 -2.46
N VAL A 118 -12.17 -4.47 -2.94
CA VAL A 118 -11.12 -3.52 -2.57
C VAL A 118 -11.77 -2.22 -2.13
N TYR A 119 -11.05 -1.47 -1.31
CA TYR A 119 -11.47 -0.13 -0.90
C TYR A 119 -10.46 0.89 -1.39
N LEU A 120 -10.95 1.94 -2.01
CA LEU A 120 -10.14 2.99 -2.62
C LEU A 120 -10.47 4.34 -1.99
N LEU A 121 -9.45 5.04 -1.53
CA LEU A 121 -9.56 6.42 -1.09
C LEU A 121 -8.80 7.27 -2.10
N ARG A 122 -9.53 8.05 -2.89
CA ARG A 122 -8.93 8.88 -3.92
C ARG A 122 -8.30 10.11 -3.31
N LYS A 123 -7.17 10.53 -3.88
CA LYS A 123 -6.52 11.76 -3.45
C LYS A 123 -7.45 12.94 -3.66
N SER A 124 -7.37 13.92 -2.76
CA SER A 124 -8.17 15.13 -2.88
C SER A 124 -7.78 15.92 -4.10
N ARG A 125 -8.77 16.42 -4.80
CA ARG A 125 -8.56 17.39 -5.88
C ARG A 125 -8.67 18.78 -5.29
N ARG A 126 -7.68 19.56 -5.54
CA ARG A 126 -7.64 20.92 -5.02
C ARG A 126 -7.33 21.89 -6.13
#